data_36101fd82a1b47e6c2888b06f7d8d542
#
_entry.id   36101fd82a1b47e6c2888b06f7d8d542
#
_cell.length_a   1.000
_cell.length_b   1.000
_cell.length_c   1.000
_cell.angle_alpha   90.00
_cell.angle_beta   90.00
_cell.angle_gamma   90.00
#
_symmetry.space_group_name_H-M   'P 1'
#
loop_
_entity.id
_entity.type
_entity.pdbx_description
1 polymer ?
#
loop_
_entity_poly.entity_id
_entity_poly.type
_entity_poly.pdbx_seq_one_letter_code
_entity_poly.pdbx_strand_id
1 'polypeptide(L)'
;MKDKIVTFGEIMLRLSPENNARFTQCNAFEAVYGGGEANTAVSLANFDVDANYVTKLPKHINSLRQYGVGVDHIVRGGDQIGIYFLEKKTSQRPTNVIYNRAGSAFALATADDFNWDEIFDGATWFHFSGITPAISDTLAKVCLTACKKAK
;
A
#
# COMPACT_ATOMS: atom_id res chain seq x y z
N MET A 1 -14.44 13.20 19.93
CA MET A 1 -13.23 13.21 19.08
C MET A 1 -13.49 12.22 17.94
N LYS A 2 -13.15 12.53 16.71
CA LYS A 2 -13.18 11.53 15.63
C LYS A 2 -12.01 10.56 15.86
N ASP A 3 -12.26 9.26 15.65
CA ASP A 3 -11.20 8.27 15.69
C ASP A 3 -10.20 8.52 14.56
N LYS A 4 -8.90 8.63 14.90
CA LYS A 4 -7.80 8.67 13.94
C LYS A 4 -7.26 7.25 13.76
N ILE A 5 -7.41 6.73 12.56
CA ILE A 5 -6.95 5.38 12.21
C ILE A 5 -5.71 5.48 11.33
N VAL A 6 -4.65 4.79 11.72
CA VAL A 6 -3.41 4.69 10.96
C VAL A 6 -3.34 3.32 10.28
N THR A 7 -3.15 3.30 8.96
CA THR A 7 -2.92 2.08 8.20
C THR A 7 -1.52 2.07 7.61
N PHE A 8 -0.82 0.93 7.68
CA PHE A 8 0.58 0.79 7.25
C PHE A 8 0.77 -0.38 6.31
N GLY A 9 1.20 -0.11 5.08
CA GLY A 9 1.40 -1.16 4.09
C GLY A 9 1.90 -0.65 2.75
N GLU A 10 2.00 -1.55 1.78
CA GLU A 10 2.42 -1.23 0.42
C GLU A 10 1.23 -0.95 -0.48
N ILE A 11 1.28 0.18 -1.18
CA ILE A 11 0.45 0.41 -2.36
C ILE A 11 1.26 0.05 -3.60
N MET A 12 0.64 -0.72 -4.50
CA MET A 12 1.28 -1.23 -5.71
C MET A 12 0.54 -0.72 -6.94
N LEU A 13 1.25 -0.65 -8.06
CA LEU A 13 0.64 -0.45 -9.37
C LEU A 13 0.21 -1.80 -9.94
N ARG A 14 -1.10 -2.00 -10.13
CA ARG A 14 -1.66 -3.13 -10.86
C ARG A 14 -1.74 -2.81 -12.34
N LEU A 15 -1.18 -3.68 -13.16
CA LEU A 15 -1.30 -3.65 -14.60
C LEU A 15 -2.10 -4.86 -15.09
N SER A 16 -3.29 -4.62 -15.63
CA SER A 16 -4.17 -5.66 -16.16
C SER A 16 -4.37 -5.47 -17.66
N PRO A 17 -4.23 -6.52 -18.49
CA PRO A 17 -4.61 -6.43 -19.88
C PRO A 17 -6.04 -5.93 -20.04
N GLU A 18 -6.25 -5.03 -20.99
CA GLU A 18 -7.58 -4.57 -21.36
C GLU A 18 -8.42 -5.71 -21.94
N ASN A 19 -9.74 -5.56 -21.88
CA ASN A 19 -10.71 -6.50 -22.47
C ASN A 19 -10.54 -7.97 -22.02
N ASN A 20 -10.00 -8.20 -20.84
CA ASN A 20 -9.70 -9.53 -20.32
C ASN A 20 -8.79 -10.37 -21.24
N ALA A 21 -7.94 -9.73 -22.03
CA ALA A 21 -6.96 -10.40 -22.86
C ALA A 21 -5.92 -11.14 -22.02
N ARG A 22 -5.17 -12.04 -22.64
CA ARG A 22 -3.97 -12.65 -22.06
C ARG A 22 -2.77 -11.69 -22.17
N PHE A 23 -1.78 -11.85 -21.32
CA PHE A 23 -0.53 -11.08 -21.41
C PHE A 23 0.11 -11.17 -22.81
N THR A 24 0.02 -12.35 -23.44
CA THR A 24 0.56 -12.58 -24.80
C THR A 24 -0.26 -11.98 -25.93
N GLN A 25 -1.43 -11.41 -25.64
CA GLN A 25 -2.38 -10.90 -26.61
C GLN A 25 -2.68 -9.41 -26.43
N CYS A 26 -2.18 -8.80 -25.35
CA CYS A 26 -2.46 -7.40 -25.05
C CYS A 26 -1.40 -6.46 -25.62
N ASN A 27 -1.86 -5.30 -26.08
CA ASN A 27 -1.01 -4.18 -26.49
C ASN A 27 -1.14 -2.98 -25.52
N ALA A 28 -2.06 -3.05 -24.54
CA ALA A 28 -2.31 -2.02 -23.56
C ALA A 28 -2.72 -2.62 -22.22
N PHE A 29 -2.48 -1.86 -21.14
CA PHE A 29 -2.81 -2.23 -19.78
C PHE A 29 -3.65 -1.15 -19.12
N GLU A 30 -4.68 -1.57 -18.41
CA GLU A 30 -5.35 -0.78 -17.39
C GLU A 30 -4.43 -0.66 -16.16
N ALA A 31 -4.12 0.56 -15.75
CA ALA A 31 -3.28 0.86 -14.60
C ALA A 31 -4.13 1.30 -13.40
N VAL A 32 -4.06 0.56 -12.29
CA VAL A 32 -4.81 0.86 -11.07
C VAL A 32 -3.91 0.70 -9.85
N TYR A 33 -3.94 1.68 -8.95
CA TYR A 33 -3.24 1.56 -7.67
C TYR A 33 -4.08 0.80 -6.66
N GLY A 34 -3.45 -0.07 -5.87
CA GLY A 34 -4.13 -0.84 -4.83
C GLY A 34 -3.16 -1.51 -3.87
N GLY A 35 -3.68 -1.80 -2.69
CA GLY A 35 -2.99 -2.49 -1.61
C GLY A 35 -3.98 -2.71 -0.48
N GLY A 36 -3.85 -3.76 0.30
CA GLY A 36 -4.80 -4.11 1.36
C GLY A 36 -5.05 -2.95 2.31
N GLU A 37 -4.00 -2.39 2.86
CA GLU A 37 -4.04 -1.30 3.84
C GLU A 37 -4.46 0.03 3.21
N ALA A 38 -4.05 0.28 1.96
CA ALA A 38 -4.48 1.46 1.19
C ALA A 38 -5.99 1.40 0.89
N ASN A 39 -6.49 0.22 0.50
CA ASN A 39 -7.93 0.01 0.27
C ASN A 39 -8.73 0.18 1.57
N THR A 40 -8.19 -0.30 2.70
CA THR A 40 -8.79 -0.09 4.02
C THR A 40 -8.86 1.40 4.36
N ALA A 41 -7.78 2.16 4.15
CA ALA A 41 -7.77 3.61 4.38
C ALA A 41 -8.82 4.34 3.53
N VAL A 42 -8.91 4.00 2.23
CA VAL A 42 -9.94 4.58 1.33
C VAL A 42 -11.34 4.23 1.80
N SER A 43 -11.60 2.97 2.21
CA SER A 43 -12.91 2.57 2.72
C SER A 43 -13.27 3.35 3.99
N LEU A 44 -12.35 3.51 4.92
CA LEU A 44 -12.55 4.28 6.15
C LEU A 44 -12.84 5.76 5.85
N ALA A 45 -12.08 6.36 4.94
CA ALA A 45 -12.31 7.75 4.51
C ALA A 45 -13.70 7.93 3.88
N ASN A 46 -14.21 6.96 3.12
CA ASN A 46 -15.57 6.97 2.56
C ASN A 46 -16.66 6.89 3.65
N PHE A 47 -16.33 6.44 4.86
CA PHE A 47 -17.21 6.46 6.03
C PHE A 47 -16.95 7.65 6.96
N ASP A 48 -16.31 8.71 6.46
CA ASP A 48 -15.96 9.91 7.21
C ASP A 48 -15.06 9.68 8.45
N VAL A 49 -14.30 8.57 8.46
CA VAL A 49 -13.29 8.29 9.47
C VAL A 49 -11.99 9.01 9.09
N ASP A 50 -11.28 9.56 10.08
CA ASP A 50 -9.95 10.15 9.87
C ASP A 50 -8.92 9.03 9.64
N ALA A 51 -8.78 8.63 8.38
CA ALA A 51 -7.89 7.56 7.95
C ALA A 51 -6.57 8.12 7.41
N ASN A 52 -5.46 7.71 7.99
CA ASN A 52 -4.12 8.15 7.64
C ASN A 52 -3.30 6.95 7.15
N TYR A 53 -2.75 7.08 5.95
CA TYR A 53 -1.99 6.01 5.31
C TYR A 53 -0.48 6.25 5.41
N VAL A 54 0.22 5.25 5.91
CA VAL A 54 1.68 5.26 6.08
C VAL A 54 2.32 4.25 5.13
N THR A 55 3.26 4.73 4.34
CA THR A 55 4.01 3.92 3.37
C THR A 55 5.27 4.67 2.93
N LYS A 56 6.09 4.03 2.07
CA LYS A 56 7.19 4.71 1.38
C LYS A 56 6.99 4.61 -0.13
N LEU A 57 6.99 5.75 -0.81
CA LEU A 57 6.73 5.85 -2.25
C LEU A 57 7.75 6.73 -2.95
N PRO A 58 8.07 6.45 -4.22
CA PRO A 58 8.80 7.38 -5.08
C PRO A 58 8.10 8.74 -5.16
N LYS A 59 8.88 9.79 -5.43
CA LYS A 59 8.38 11.18 -5.41
C LYS A 59 7.25 11.47 -6.41
N HIS A 60 7.21 10.74 -7.52
CA HIS A 60 6.25 10.95 -8.62
C HIS A 60 4.90 10.22 -8.43
N ILE A 61 4.74 9.45 -7.37
CA ILE A 61 3.49 8.71 -7.11
C ILE A 61 2.59 9.50 -6.15
N ASN A 62 1.36 9.79 -6.58
CA ASN A 62 0.37 10.50 -5.77
C ASN A 62 -1.04 9.94 -6.07
N SER A 63 -1.51 9.01 -5.26
CA SER A 63 -2.73 8.26 -5.59
C SER A 63 -3.87 8.32 -4.56
N LEU A 64 -3.63 8.67 -3.30
CA LEU A 64 -4.65 8.50 -2.24
C LEU A 64 -5.34 9.79 -1.78
N ARG A 65 -4.72 10.95 -1.96
CA ARG A 65 -5.28 12.24 -1.52
C ARG A 65 -6.67 12.53 -2.10
N GLN A 66 -6.93 12.13 -3.33
CA GLN A 66 -8.21 12.31 -4.01
C GLN A 66 -9.37 11.57 -3.34
N TYR A 67 -9.10 10.57 -2.51
CA TYR A 67 -10.09 9.78 -1.78
C TYR A 67 -10.28 10.24 -0.33
N GLY A 68 -9.73 11.41 0.04
CA GLY A 68 -9.86 11.94 1.41
C GLY A 68 -8.97 11.25 2.45
N VAL A 69 -8.03 10.41 2.02
CA VAL A 69 -7.06 9.76 2.93
C VAL A 69 -5.96 10.74 3.31
N GLY A 70 -5.61 10.80 4.60
CA GLY A 70 -4.45 11.52 5.11
C GLY A 70 -3.16 10.89 4.57
N VAL A 71 -2.31 11.72 3.93
CA VAL A 71 -1.09 11.27 3.22
C VAL A 71 0.18 11.94 3.74
N ASP A 72 0.09 12.68 4.84
CA ASP A 72 1.18 13.50 5.36
C ASP A 72 2.33 12.65 5.92
N HIS A 73 2.03 11.41 6.33
CA HIS A 73 3.02 10.43 6.79
C HIS A 73 3.53 9.49 5.68
N ILE A 74 3.28 9.80 4.41
CA ILE A 74 3.90 9.07 3.30
C ILE A 74 5.34 9.52 3.12
N VAL A 75 6.27 8.62 3.40
CA VAL A 75 7.71 8.85 3.19
C VAL A 75 8.02 8.87 1.70
N ARG A 76 8.79 9.85 1.27
CA ARG A 76 9.18 10.01 -0.14
C ARG A 76 10.63 9.59 -0.36
N GLY A 77 10.80 8.56 -1.19
CA GLY A 77 12.13 8.03 -1.52
C GLY A 77 12.04 6.73 -2.31
N GLY A 78 13.20 6.21 -2.71
CA GLY A 78 13.29 5.03 -3.56
C GLY A 78 13.00 5.31 -5.03
N ASP A 79 13.32 4.37 -5.89
CA ASP A 79 13.32 4.54 -7.34
C ASP A 79 12.05 3.98 -8.00
N GLN A 80 11.43 2.96 -7.38
CA GLN A 80 10.29 2.28 -7.99
C GLN A 80 9.17 1.96 -6.99
N ILE A 81 7.95 1.93 -7.50
CA ILE A 81 6.79 1.36 -6.81
C ILE A 81 6.74 -0.15 -7.07
N GLY A 82 6.18 -0.92 -6.14
CA GLY A 82 5.87 -2.31 -6.41
C GLY A 82 4.83 -2.43 -7.53
N ILE A 83 5.05 -3.34 -8.46
CA ILE A 83 4.15 -3.61 -9.57
C ILE A 83 3.67 -5.06 -9.50
N TYR A 84 2.41 -5.28 -9.85
CA TYR A 84 1.95 -6.63 -10.17
C TYR A 84 1.12 -6.63 -11.45
N PHE A 85 1.32 -7.67 -12.22
CA PHE A 85 0.58 -7.94 -13.44
C PHE A 85 -0.55 -8.89 -13.12
N LEU A 86 -1.77 -8.55 -13.54
CA LEU A 86 -2.97 -9.33 -13.25
C LEU A 86 -3.68 -9.71 -14.55
N GLU A 87 -3.60 -10.98 -14.93
CA GLU A 87 -4.45 -11.55 -15.95
C GLU A 87 -5.77 -11.98 -15.31
N LYS A 88 -6.84 -11.25 -15.60
CA LYS A 88 -8.15 -11.46 -14.96
C LYS A 88 -8.74 -12.81 -15.37
N LYS A 89 -9.41 -13.46 -14.40
CA LYS A 89 -10.21 -14.66 -14.65
C LYS A 89 -11.28 -14.38 -15.71
N THR A 90 -11.42 -15.30 -16.66
CA THR A 90 -12.47 -15.25 -17.67
C THR A 90 -12.99 -16.65 -17.92
N SER A 91 -14.27 -16.91 -17.61
CA SER A 91 -14.87 -18.25 -17.71
C SER A 91 -14.06 -19.29 -16.94
N GLN A 92 -13.52 -20.32 -17.60
CA GLN A 92 -12.74 -21.38 -17.00
C GLN A 92 -11.25 -21.05 -16.82
N ARG A 93 -10.79 -19.91 -17.35
CA ARG A 93 -9.39 -19.49 -17.22
C ARG A 93 -9.13 -18.95 -15.80
N PRO A 94 -8.15 -19.50 -15.05
CA PRO A 94 -7.79 -18.98 -13.74
C PRO A 94 -7.17 -17.60 -13.84
N THR A 95 -7.20 -16.87 -12.71
CA THR A 95 -6.43 -15.64 -12.55
C THR A 95 -4.95 -15.98 -12.50
N ASN A 96 -4.14 -15.19 -13.23
CA ASN A 96 -2.68 -15.25 -13.15
C ASN A 96 -2.14 -13.92 -12.61
N VAL A 97 -1.28 -13.99 -11.59
CA VAL A 97 -0.69 -12.81 -10.94
C VAL A 97 0.82 -12.96 -10.92
N ILE A 98 1.52 -11.94 -11.43
CA ILE A 98 2.98 -11.88 -11.43
C ILE A 98 3.40 -10.65 -10.64
N TYR A 99 4.18 -10.85 -9.56
CA TYR A 99 4.67 -9.77 -8.71
C TYR A 99 6.08 -9.33 -9.07
N ASN A 100 6.29 -8.02 -9.13
CA ASN A 100 7.59 -7.36 -9.19
C ASN A 100 7.65 -6.29 -8.10
N ARG A 101 8.00 -6.68 -6.88
CA ARG A 101 7.97 -5.81 -5.70
C ARG A 101 9.23 -5.82 -4.83
N ALA A 102 10.16 -6.75 -5.04
CA ALA A 102 11.31 -6.94 -4.14
C ALA A 102 12.21 -5.69 -4.02
N GLY A 103 12.29 -4.88 -5.08
CA GLY A 103 13.05 -3.62 -5.12
C GLY A 103 12.19 -2.37 -4.92
N SER A 104 10.93 -2.50 -4.51
CA SER A 104 10.07 -1.34 -4.31
C SER A 104 10.56 -0.46 -3.16
N ALA A 105 10.24 0.84 -3.24
CA ALA A 105 10.57 1.80 -2.19
C ALA A 105 10.09 1.33 -0.81
N PHE A 106 8.89 0.72 -0.75
CA PHE A 106 8.35 0.18 0.48
C PHE A 106 9.08 -1.08 0.94
N ALA A 107 9.36 -2.03 0.04
CA ALA A 107 10.08 -3.27 0.40
C ALA A 107 11.49 -3.00 0.96
N LEU A 108 12.11 -1.89 0.55
CA LEU A 108 13.42 -1.44 1.01
C LEU A 108 13.35 -0.42 2.16
N ALA A 109 12.16 -0.15 2.71
CA ALA A 109 12.00 0.77 3.82
C ALA A 109 12.64 0.23 5.10
N THR A 110 13.15 1.16 5.91
CA THR A 110 13.84 0.89 7.19
C THR A 110 13.12 1.54 8.36
N ALA A 111 13.52 1.23 9.58
CA ALA A 111 12.95 1.84 10.78
C ALA A 111 13.13 3.37 10.82
N ASP A 112 14.23 3.87 10.26
CA ASP A 112 14.57 5.30 10.25
C ASP A 112 13.69 6.10 9.28
N ASP A 113 12.96 5.43 8.39
CA ASP A 113 12.03 6.08 7.48
C ASP A 113 10.76 6.59 8.18
N PHE A 114 10.41 6.06 9.38
CA PHE A 114 9.11 6.31 10.01
C PHE A 114 9.25 6.90 11.42
N ASN A 115 8.75 8.12 11.61
CA ASN A 115 8.61 8.73 12.92
C ASN A 115 7.30 8.28 13.59
N TRP A 116 7.32 7.12 14.26
CA TRP A 116 6.13 6.53 14.87
C TRP A 116 5.51 7.38 15.97
N ASP A 117 6.29 8.19 16.68
CA ASP A 117 5.77 9.08 17.72
C ASP A 117 4.88 10.17 17.11
N GLU A 118 5.27 10.72 15.98
CA GLU A 118 4.47 11.69 15.23
C GLU A 118 3.27 11.03 14.52
N ILE A 119 3.49 9.85 13.90
CA ILE A 119 2.47 9.11 13.17
C ILE A 119 1.30 8.74 14.10
N PHE A 120 1.60 8.31 15.32
CA PHE A 120 0.60 7.87 16.28
C PHE A 120 0.05 8.97 17.19
N ASP A 121 0.51 10.21 17.05
CA ASP A 121 -0.05 11.32 17.82
C ASP A 121 -1.56 11.44 17.53
N GLY A 122 -2.37 11.26 18.59
CA GLY A 122 -3.83 11.23 18.50
C GLY A 122 -4.45 10.02 17.81
N ALA A 123 -3.67 9.01 17.43
CA ALA A 123 -4.19 7.79 16.81
C ALA A 123 -4.93 6.91 17.84
N THR A 124 -6.09 6.37 17.44
CA THR A 124 -6.91 5.46 18.24
C THR A 124 -6.82 4.03 17.77
N TRP A 125 -6.39 3.81 16.54
CA TRP A 125 -6.26 2.47 15.92
C TRP A 125 -5.09 2.39 14.95
N PHE A 126 -4.37 1.26 15.00
CA PHE A 126 -3.30 0.93 14.06
C PHE A 126 -3.62 -0.37 13.32
N HIS A 127 -3.54 -0.35 11.99
CA HIS A 127 -3.87 -1.48 11.14
C HIS A 127 -2.76 -1.78 10.12
N PHE A 128 -2.35 -3.03 10.04
CA PHE A 128 -1.59 -3.61 8.95
C PHE A 128 -1.96 -5.08 8.77
N SER A 129 -1.73 -5.66 7.59
CA SER A 129 -1.99 -7.07 7.33
C SER A 129 -0.71 -7.91 7.50
N GLY A 130 -0.86 -9.24 7.53
CA GLY A 130 0.27 -10.16 7.59
C GLY A 130 1.20 -10.11 6.37
N ILE A 131 0.78 -9.46 5.27
CA ILE A 131 1.61 -9.25 4.09
C ILE A 131 2.76 -8.29 4.40
N THR A 132 2.50 -7.19 5.10
CA THR A 132 3.50 -6.16 5.38
C THR A 132 4.76 -6.70 6.05
N PRO A 133 4.72 -7.45 7.17
CA PRO A 133 5.91 -8.04 7.77
C PRO A 133 6.50 -9.19 6.93
N ALA A 134 5.73 -9.80 6.03
CA ALA A 134 6.21 -10.89 5.18
C ALA A 134 7.00 -10.42 3.94
N ILE A 135 7.01 -9.12 3.64
CA ILE A 135 7.74 -8.57 2.48
C ILE A 135 9.26 -8.68 2.68
N SER A 136 9.75 -8.35 3.88
CA SER A 136 11.18 -8.44 4.23
C SER A 136 11.40 -8.53 5.74
N ASP A 137 12.55 -9.07 6.15
CA ASP A 137 12.95 -9.11 7.57
C ASP A 137 13.04 -7.71 8.18
N THR A 138 13.42 -6.72 7.39
CA THR A 138 13.46 -5.32 7.83
C THR A 138 12.06 -4.81 8.13
N LEU A 139 11.11 -5.02 7.24
CA LEU A 139 9.72 -4.61 7.47
C LEU A 139 9.06 -5.36 8.62
N ALA A 140 9.41 -6.63 8.87
CA ALA A 140 8.96 -7.34 10.06
C ALA A 140 9.40 -6.63 11.34
N LYS A 141 10.65 -6.14 11.40
CA LYS A 141 11.18 -5.36 12.53
C LYS A 141 10.50 -3.99 12.63
N VAL A 142 10.24 -3.33 11.51
CA VAL A 142 9.47 -2.06 11.46
C VAL A 142 8.07 -2.26 12.03
N CYS A 143 7.34 -3.29 11.61
CA CYS A 143 6.02 -3.62 12.16
C CYS A 143 6.06 -3.86 13.67
N LEU A 144 7.06 -4.63 14.16
CA LEU A 144 7.23 -4.88 15.59
C LEU A 144 7.47 -3.58 16.37
N THR A 145 8.29 -2.68 15.84
CA THR A 145 8.55 -1.36 16.43
C THR A 145 7.28 -0.52 16.46
N ALA A 146 6.54 -0.47 15.35
CA ALA A 146 5.25 0.22 15.27
C ALA A 146 4.25 -0.30 16.30
N CYS A 147 4.10 -1.63 16.44
CA CYS A 147 3.22 -2.23 17.43
C CYS A 147 3.60 -1.87 18.88
N LYS A 148 4.89 -1.78 19.20
CA LYS A 148 5.36 -1.38 20.52
C LYS A 148 5.06 0.08 20.82
N LYS A 149 5.11 0.93 19.82
CA LYS A 149 4.82 2.37 19.95
C LYS A 149 3.31 2.67 19.98
N ALA A 150 2.49 1.87 19.29
CA ALA A 150 1.04 1.99 19.28
C ALA A 150 0.36 1.52 20.58
N LYS A 151 1.10 0.84 21.48
CA LYS A 151 0.60 0.32 22.76
C LYS A 151 0.75 1.34 23.89
#